data_73df4586020100e71240563dadf483cb
#
_entry.id   73df4586020100e71240563dadf483cb
#
_cell.length_a   1.000
_cell.length_b   1.000
_cell.length_c   1.000
_cell.angle_alpha   90.00
_cell.angle_beta   90.00
_cell.angle_gamma   90.00
#
_symmetry.space_group_name_H-M   'P 1'
#
loop_
_entity.id
_entity.type
_entity.pdbx_description
1 polymer ?
#
loop_
_entity_poly.entity_id
_entity_poly.type
_entity_poly.pdbx_seq_one_letter_code
_entity_poly.pdbx_strand_id
1 'polypeptide(L)'
;MRQEITAAVKRIREDREHGARQLALEALRALAEVAPDADSGELRDCARALVLARPMMAAIENAMALAWERCQATGDPVKGAAEAIERLETAPDGMTASARGVIPRDTLITLTYSSAVIEVLNRLRPRRVIVSESRPLYEGQRTARALAGQGISLTLITEAQMALFVREAEAVVVGADSVQADGSLVNKVGTHLLALAARAEKVPLYVLAETLKVAAPSQPQRFTVEEGKRHEVTRMRWLEVRNVYFEVTPARLVTAYVTEEGVRKPSDMRRYASEAERRWRALMG
;
A
#
# COMPACT_ATOMS: atom_id res chain seq x y z
N MET A 1 -7.29 -27.15 8.33
CA MET A 1 -6.94 -25.71 8.51
C MET A 1 -7.30 -25.32 9.93
N ARG A 2 -6.39 -24.71 10.67
CA ARG A 2 -6.58 -24.32 12.08
C ARG A 2 -7.65 -23.26 12.23
N GLN A 3 -8.31 -23.22 13.40
CA GLN A 3 -9.43 -22.30 13.66
C GLN A 3 -8.97 -20.84 13.61
N GLU A 4 -7.79 -20.54 14.13
CA GLU A 4 -7.14 -19.23 14.14
C GLU A 4 -6.96 -18.68 12.72
N ILE A 5 -6.45 -19.51 11.81
CA ILE A 5 -6.27 -19.15 10.40
C ILE A 5 -7.61 -18.93 9.71
N THR A 6 -8.60 -19.77 9.98
CA THR A 6 -9.96 -19.60 9.41
C THR A 6 -10.58 -18.28 9.85
N ALA A 7 -10.42 -17.94 11.13
CA ALA A 7 -10.90 -16.67 11.66
C ALA A 7 -10.16 -15.46 11.05
N ALA A 8 -8.84 -15.53 10.92
CA ALA A 8 -8.03 -14.47 10.30
C ALA A 8 -8.39 -14.29 8.82
N VAL A 9 -8.52 -15.36 8.06
CA VAL A 9 -8.96 -15.33 6.64
C VAL A 9 -10.30 -14.62 6.51
N LYS A 10 -11.26 -14.90 7.41
CA LYS A 10 -12.56 -14.22 7.41
C LYS A 10 -12.42 -12.73 7.71
N ARG A 11 -11.71 -12.36 8.77
CA ARG A 11 -11.50 -10.94 9.13
C ARG A 11 -10.82 -10.18 8.00
N ILE A 12 -9.72 -10.69 7.44
CA ILE A 12 -8.97 -10.05 6.35
C ILE A 12 -9.86 -9.88 5.11
N ARG A 13 -10.69 -10.87 4.77
CA ARG A 13 -11.60 -10.82 3.61
C ARG A 13 -12.69 -9.76 3.77
N GLU A 14 -13.25 -9.64 4.96
CA GLU A 14 -14.37 -8.76 5.27
C GLU A 14 -13.94 -7.33 5.62
N ASP A 15 -12.66 -7.12 5.93
CA ASP A 15 -12.14 -5.81 6.32
C ASP A 15 -12.29 -4.76 5.19
N ARG A 16 -12.69 -3.56 5.57
CA ARG A 16 -12.87 -2.39 4.69
C ARG A 16 -12.23 -1.11 5.25
N GLU A 17 -11.55 -1.23 6.37
CA GLU A 17 -11.03 -0.08 7.11
C GLU A 17 -9.51 0.01 7.08
N HIS A 18 -8.82 -1.14 7.07
CA HIS A 18 -7.38 -1.19 7.18
C HIS A 18 -6.66 -1.18 5.83
N GLY A 19 -5.47 -0.58 5.81
CA GLY A 19 -4.58 -0.57 4.66
C GLY A 19 -3.78 -1.87 4.52
N ALA A 20 -3.14 -2.04 3.35
CA ALA A 20 -2.45 -3.26 2.97
C ALA A 20 -1.39 -3.74 4.01
N ARG A 21 -0.62 -2.82 4.63
CA ARG A 21 0.36 -3.16 5.65
C ARG A 21 -0.29 -3.73 6.92
N GLN A 22 -1.38 -3.14 7.38
CA GLN A 22 -2.08 -3.61 8.58
C GLN A 22 -2.67 -5.00 8.38
N LEU A 23 -3.26 -5.27 7.21
CA LEU A 23 -3.79 -6.58 6.86
C LEU A 23 -2.67 -7.62 6.69
N ALA A 24 -1.51 -7.23 6.16
CA ALA A 24 -0.35 -8.11 6.09
C ALA A 24 0.20 -8.45 7.48
N LEU A 25 0.23 -7.49 8.43
CA LEU A 25 0.59 -7.73 9.82
C LEU A 25 -0.41 -8.64 10.52
N GLU A 26 -1.72 -8.47 10.28
CA GLU A 26 -2.75 -9.37 10.82
C GLU A 26 -2.55 -10.81 10.33
N ALA A 27 -2.28 -10.98 9.03
CA ALA A 27 -1.98 -12.28 8.44
C ALA A 27 -0.72 -12.92 9.06
N LEU A 28 0.35 -12.13 9.23
CA LEU A 28 1.59 -12.62 9.86
C LEU A 28 1.40 -13.00 11.33
N ARG A 29 0.63 -12.22 12.09
CA ARG A 29 0.33 -12.54 13.51
C ARG A 29 -0.48 -13.83 13.63
N ALA A 30 -1.46 -14.03 12.75
CA ALA A 30 -2.20 -15.30 12.72
C ALA A 30 -1.30 -16.48 12.34
N LEU A 31 -0.34 -16.29 11.42
CA LEU A 31 0.65 -17.31 11.08
C LEU A 31 1.59 -17.59 12.25
N ALA A 32 2.05 -16.55 12.97
CA ALA A 32 2.92 -16.67 14.14
C ALA A 32 2.23 -17.40 15.31
N GLU A 33 0.93 -17.22 15.48
CA GLU A 33 0.13 -17.89 16.53
C GLU A 33 0.11 -19.42 16.36
N VAL A 34 0.07 -19.91 15.11
CA VAL A 34 0.04 -21.35 14.83
C VAL A 34 1.44 -21.96 14.64
N ALA A 35 2.46 -21.13 14.41
CA ALA A 35 3.81 -21.57 14.07
C ALA A 35 4.47 -22.50 15.12
N PRO A 36 4.30 -22.32 16.46
CA PRO A 36 4.93 -23.18 17.44
C PRO A 36 4.54 -24.66 17.34
N ASP A 37 3.31 -24.92 16.91
CA ASP A 37 2.71 -26.26 16.91
C ASP A 37 2.50 -26.81 15.48
N ALA A 38 2.95 -26.13 14.44
CA ALA A 38 2.78 -26.50 13.05
C ALA A 38 4.05 -27.13 12.49
N ASP A 39 3.91 -28.22 11.75
CA ASP A 39 4.99 -28.67 10.88
C ASP A 39 5.12 -27.76 9.64
N SER A 40 6.22 -27.95 8.89
CA SER A 40 6.49 -27.12 7.70
C SER A 40 5.41 -27.20 6.62
N GLY A 41 4.76 -28.36 6.45
CA GLY A 41 3.69 -28.55 5.47
C GLY A 41 2.44 -27.79 5.89
N GLU A 42 2.02 -27.96 7.14
CA GLU A 42 0.87 -27.27 7.72
C GLU A 42 1.07 -25.74 7.72
N LEU A 43 2.26 -25.26 8.10
CA LEU A 43 2.58 -23.84 8.07
C LEU A 43 2.46 -23.25 6.66
N ARG A 44 2.96 -23.97 5.66
CA ARG A 44 2.86 -23.57 4.26
C ARG A 44 1.40 -23.47 3.82
N ASP A 45 0.58 -24.43 4.17
CA ASP A 45 -0.86 -24.43 3.83
C ASP A 45 -1.60 -23.28 4.55
N CYS A 46 -1.24 -22.98 5.79
CA CYS A 46 -1.75 -21.80 6.50
C CYS A 46 -1.37 -20.50 5.79
N ALA A 47 -0.11 -20.35 5.41
CA ALA A 47 0.36 -19.17 4.67
C ALA A 47 -0.37 -19.02 3.31
N ARG A 48 -0.56 -20.10 2.57
CA ARG A 48 -1.34 -20.12 1.31
C ARG A 48 -2.80 -19.70 1.53
N ALA A 49 -3.44 -20.18 2.59
CA ALA A 49 -4.81 -19.81 2.91
C ALA A 49 -4.95 -18.30 3.22
N LEU A 50 -3.98 -17.73 3.92
CA LEU A 50 -3.94 -16.28 4.20
C LEU A 50 -3.71 -15.44 2.93
N VAL A 51 -2.86 -15.89 2.01
CA VAL A 51 -2.70 -15.29 0.67
C VAL A 51 -4.04 -15.24 -0.07
N LEU A 52 -4.79 -16.34 -0.05
CA LEU A 52 -6.08 -16.46 -0.75
C LEU A 52 -7.23 -15.71 -0.05
N ALA A 53 -7.01 -15.16 1.15
CA ALA A 53 -7.98 -14.32 1.83
C ALA A 53 -8.25 -13.03 1.04
N ARG A 54 -7.21 -12.46 0.44
CA ARG A 54 -7.28 -11.26 -0.40
C ARG A 54 -6.32 -11.35 -1.58
N PRO A 55 -6.69 -12.11 -2.60
CA PRO A 55 -5.90 -12.21 -3.84
C PRO A 55 -5.67 -10.82 -4.42
N MET A 56 -4.46 -10.57 -4.93
CA MET A 56 -3.99 -9.29 -5.52
C MET A 56 -3.55 -8.23 -4.49
N MET A 57 -3.54 -8.52 -3.20
CA MET A 57 -2.91 -7.64 -2.23
C MET A 57 -1.44 -8.04 -2.05
N ALA A 58 -0.55 -7.50 -2.88
CA ALA A 58 0.86 -7.86 -2.92
C ALA A 58 1.53 -7.83 -1.53
N ALA A 59 1.10 -6.95 -0.63
CA ALA A 59 1.64 -6.87 0.73
C ALA A 59 1.40 -8.15 1.54
N ILE A 60 0.19 -8.75 1.48
CA ILE A 60 -0.11 -10.01 2.17
C ILE A 60 0.66 -11.15 1.52
N GLU A 61 0.61 -11.23 0.19
CA GLU A 61 1.26 -12.27 -0.59
C GLU A 61 2.77 -12.32 -0.31
N ASN A 62 3.42 -11.16 -0.38
CA ASN A 62 4.85 -11.05 -0.14
C ASN A 62 5.23 -11.24 1.33
N ALA A 63 4.39 -10.83 2.27
CA ALA A 63 4.61 -11.05 3.69
C ALA A 63 4.58 -12.56 4.03
N MET A 64 3.59 -13.29 3.51
CA MET A 64 3.52 -14.74 3.69
C MET A 64 4.68 -15.47 3.01
N ALA A 65 5.05 -15.04 1.80
CA ALA A 65 6.19 -15.62 1.07
C ALA A 65 7.54 -15.33 1.76
N LEU A 66 7.70 -14.16 2.37
CA LEU A 66 8.86 -13.82 3.18
C LEU A 66 8.94 -14.67 4.45
N ALA A 67 7.84 -14.79 5.20
CA ALA A 67 7.79 -15.63 6.39
C ALA A 67 8.16 -17.10 6.06
N TRP A 68 7.64 -17.63 4.95
CA TRP A 68 7.99 -18.94 4.46
C TRP A 68 9.46 -19.07 4.09
N GLU A 69 10.02 -18.12 3.32
CA GLU A 69 11.45 -18.09 2.97
C GLU A 69 12.35 -18.12 4.23
N ARG A 70 11.99 -17.33 5.25
CA ARG A 70 12.74 -17.27 6.52
C ARG A 70 12.60 -18.55 7.33
N CYS A 71 11.41 -19.14 7.37
CA CYS A 71 11.20 -20.44 7.98
C CYS A 71 12.11 -21.51 7.35
N GLN A 72 12.15 -21.58 6.01
CA GLN A 72 13.01 -22.52 5.30
C GLN A 72 14.52 -22.26 5.56
N ALA A 73 14.94 -21.01 5.63
CA ALA A 73 16.33 -20.64 5.84
C ALA A 73 16.82 -20.94 7.27
N THR A 74 15.96 -20.81 8.26
CA THR A 74 16.30 -20.98 9.70
C THR A 74 15.92 -22.35 10.25
N GLY A 75 15.04 -23.07 9.59
CA GLY A 75 14.40 -24.28 10.13
C GLY A 75 13.41 -23.99 11.29
N ASP A 76 13.10 -22.72 11.55
CA ASP A 76 12.29 -22.27 12.66
C ASP A 76 11.09 -21.44 12.18
N PRO A 77 9.87 -22.00 12.23
CA PRO A 77 8.65 -21.31 11.83
C PRO A 77 8.36 -20.03 12.61
N VAL A 78 8.61 -20.06 13.93
CA VAL A 78 8.35 -18.90 14.82
C VAL A 78 9.26 -17.74 14.45
N LYS A 79 10.54 -18.02 14.25
CA LYS A 79 11.53 -17.03 13.82
C LYS A 79 11.20 -16.47 12.45
N GLY A 80 10.78 -17.31 11.50
CA GLY A 80 10.39 -16.86 10.16
C GLY A 80 9.24 -15.86 10.16
N ALA A 81 8.19 -16.11 10.95
CA ALA A 81 7.07 -15.20 11.11
C ALA A 81 7.49 -13.89 11.83
N ALA A 82 8.30 -14.00 12.90
CA ALA A 82 8.77 -12.86 13.68
C ALA A 82 9.62 -11.88 12.84
N GLU A 83 10.55 -12.37 12.03
CA GLU A 83 11.38 -11.53 11.14
C GLU A 83 10.53 -10.80 10.09
N ALA A 84 9.48 -11.44 9.57
CA ALA A 84 8.57 -10.80 8.61
C ALA A 84 7.71 -9.72 9.28
N ILE A 85 7.26 -9.92 10.53
CA ILE A 85 6.56 -8.93 11.33
C ILE A 85 7.46 -7.73 11.59
N GLU A 86 8.66 -7.96 12.13
CA GLU A 86 9.63 -6.90 12.43
C GLU A 86 9.91 -6.02 11.21
N ARG A 87 10.10 -6.63 10.04
CA ARG A 87 10.32 -5.89 8.79
C ARG A 87 9.18 -4.93 8.47
N LEU A 88 7.92 -5.35 8.64
CA LEU A 88 6.77 -4.48 8.38
C LEU A 88 6.55 -3.44 9.48
N GLU A 89 6.84 -3.77 10.74
CA GLU A 89 6.69 -2.84 11.86
C GLU A 89 7.75 -1.73 11.84
N THR A 90 8.97 -2.04 11.41
CA THR A 90 10.08 -1.06 11.31
C THR A 90 10.10 -0.28 9.99
N ALA A 91 9.37 -0.73 8.96
CA ALA A 91 9.33 -0.09 7.66
C ALA A 91 9.01 1.43 7.69
N PRO A 92 8.10 1.94 8.54
CA PRO A 92 7.84 3.38 8.63
C PRO A 92 9.05 4.21 9.07
N ASP A 93 9.92 3.67 9.92
CA ASP A 93 11.12 4.36 10.38
C ASP A 93 12.11 4.52 9.23
N GLY A 94 12.39 3.44 8.51
CA GLY A 94 13.24 3.44 7.31
C GLY A 94 12.68 4.36 6.21
N MET A 95 11.38 4.29 5.95
CA MET A 95 10.70 5.16 4.99
C MET A 95 10.80 6.64 5.37
N THR A 96 10.64 6.97 6.66
CA THR A 96 10.78 8.35 7.16
C THR A 96 12.22 8.84 7.00
N ALA A 97 13.22 8.00 7.30
CA ALA A 97 14.62 8.33 7.08
C ALA A 97 14.89 8.64 5.60
N SER A 98 14.39 7.78 4.70
CA SER A 98 14.51 7.97 3.25
C SER A 98 13.79 9.23 2.76
N ALA A 99 12.62 9.54 3.30
CA ALA A 99 11.80 10.69 2.94
C ALA A 99 12.46 12.03 3.28
N ARG A 100 13.19 12.11 4.40
CA ARG A 100 13.86 13.35 4.87
C ARG A 100 14.84 13.93 3.85
N GLY A 101 15.41 13.12 2.99
CA GLY A 101 16.40 13.55 1.98
C GLY A 101 15.79 14.06 0.69
N VAL A 102 14.48 13.79 0.42
CA VAL A 102 13.90 14.05 -0.90
C VAL A 102 12.52 14.71 -0.88
N ILE A 103 11.74 14.53 0.19
CA ILE A 103 10.42 15.16 0.30
C ILE A 103 10.58 16.54 0.95
N PRO A 104 10.17 17.62 0.26
CA PRO A 104 10.19 18.97 0.83
C PRO A 104 9.24 19.09 2.02
N ARG A 105 9.42 20.16 2.82
CA ARG A 105 8.66 20.35 4.05
C ARG A 105 7.74 21.57 4.04
N ASP A 106 7.59 22.24 2.90
CA ASP A 106 6.69 23.36 2.83
C ASP A 106 5.27 22.90 2.51
N THR A 107 4.85 22.91 1.28
CA THR A 107 3.48 22.52 0.89
C THR A 107 3.48 21.23 0.11
N LEU A 108 2.72 20.24 0.58
CA LEU A 108 2.54 18.94 -0.07
C LEU A 108 1.08 18.74 -0.46
N ILE A 109 0.84 17.94 -1.49
CA ILE A 109 -0.51 17.51 -1.88
C ILE A 109 -0.59 15.98 -1.87
N THR A 110 -1.70 15.46 -1.37
CA THR A 110 -1.98 14.02 -1.30
C THR A 110 -3.45 13.71 -1.57
N LEU A 111 -3.77 12.45 -1.76
CA LEU A 111 -5.15 11.95 -1.85
C LEU A 111 -5.30 10.65 -1.05
N THR A 112 -6.54 10.27 -0.81
CA THR A 112 -6.95 9.03 -0.12
C THR A 112 -6.36 8.85 1.29
N TYR A 113 -6.58 7.68 1.86
CA TYR A 113 -6.03 7.27 3.15
C TYR A 113 -4.88 6.29 2.93
N SER A 114 -3.69 6.65 3.39
CA SER A 114 -2.53 5.78 3.40
C SER A 114 -1.81 5.89 4.74
N SER A 115 -1.73 4.78 5.49
CA SER A 115 -1.00 4.75 6.77
C SER A 115 0.46 5.14 6.60
N ALA A 116 1.12 4.69 5.53
CA ALA A 116 2.50 5.05 5.22
C ALA A 116 2.67 6.57 5.03
N VAL A 117 1.75 7.20 4.26
CA VAL A 117 1.76 8.66 4.05
C VAL A 117 1.53 9.39 5.37
N ILE A 118 0.53 9.00 6.14
CA ILE A 118 0.19 9.64 7.42
C ILE A 118 1.36 9.53 8.40
N GLU A 119 1.96 8.36 8.56
CA GLU A 119 3.08 8.15 9.47
C GLU A 119 4.31 8.96 9.09
N VAL A 120 4.66 9.00 7.79
CA VAL A 120 5.79 9.80 7.31
C VAL A 120 5.49 11.30 7.46
N LEU A 121 4.31 11.78 7.10
CA LEU A 121 3.95 13.20 7.21
C LEU A 121 3.90 13.67 8.68
N ASN A 122 3.39 12.85 9.61
CA ASN A 122 3.41 13.15 11.04
C ASN A 122 4.82 13.31 11.60
N ARG A 123 5.81 12.61 11.03
CA ARG A 123 7.22 12.68 11.45
C ARG A 123 8.02 13.77 10.70
N LEU A 124 7.67 14.05 9.45
CA LEU A 124 8.28 15.14 8.65
C LEU A 124 7.77 16.51 9.08
N ARG A 125 6.49 16.60 9.47
CA ARG A 125 5.78 17.84 9.85
C ARG A 125 5.93 18.94 8.80
N PRO A 126 5.43 18.73 7.57
CA PRO A 126 5.42 19.79 6.56
C PRO A 126 4.58 20.96 7.05
N ARG A 127 4.85 22.17 6.55
CA ARG A 127 4.11 23.38 6.92
C ARG A 127 2.63 23.25 6.56
N ARG A 128 2.33 22.72 5.36
CA ARG A 128 0.95 22.57 4.83
C ARG A 128 0.78 21.27 4.08
N VAL A 129 -0.39 20.63 4.22
CA VAL A 129 -0.81 19.50 3.39
C VAL A 129 -2.17 19.78 2.78
N ILE A 130 -2.24 19.70 1.46
CA ILE A 130 -3.48 19.75 0.68
C ILE A 130 -3.93 18.32 0.49
N VAL A 131 -5.16 18.01 0.89
CA VAL A 131 -5.72 16.65 0.84
C VAL A 131 -6.96 16.66 -0.05
N SER A 132 -7.01 15.79 -1.06
CA SER A 132 -8.23 15.53 -1.81
C SER A 132 -9.19 14.66 -0.99
N GLU A 133 -10.49 14.93 -1.04
CA GLU A 133 -11.48 14.22 -0.21
C GLU A 133 -11.63 12.75 -0.54
N SER A 134 -11.25 12.32 -1.74
CA SER A 134 -11.27 10.93 -2.23
C SER A 134 -12.64 10.28 -2.25
N ARG A 135 -13.46 10.71 -3.23
CA ARG A 135 -14.73 10.06 -3.53
C ARG A 135 -14.51 8.60 -3.98
N PRO A 136 -15.45 7.69 -3.77
CA PRO A 136 -16.77 7.90 -3.12
C PRO A 136 -16.74 7.77 -1.60
N LEU A 137 -15.67 7.20 -0.98
CA LEU A 137 -15.64 6.83 0.44
C LEU A 137 -15.09 7.93 1.36
N TYR A 138 -14.71 9.09 0.80
CA TYR A 138 -14.18 10.24 1.55
C TYR A 138 -12.95 9.94 2.41
N GLU A 139 -12.07 9.03 1.94
CA GLU A 139 -10.88 8.59 2.70
C GLU A 139 -9.91 9.74 2.98
N GLY A 140 -9.86 10.76 2.11
CA GLY A 140 -9.07 11.97 2.35
C GLY A 140 -9.48 12.74 3.59
N GLN A 141 -10.77 12.71 3.97
CA GLN A 141 -11.22 13.29 5.23
C GLN A 141 -10.66 12.52 6.44
N ARG A 142 -10.47 11.19 6.33
CA ARG A 142 -9.80 10.39 7.36
C ARG A 142 -8.32 10.79 7.48
N THR A 143 -7.65 11.01 6.33
CA THR A 143 -6.27 11.51 6.29
C THR A 143 -6.15 12.87 6.96
N ALA A 144 -7.04 13.82 6.63
CA ALA A 144 -7.04 15.13 7.26
C ALA A 144 -7.23 15.04 8.79
N ARG A 145 -8.14 14.18 9.28
CA ARG A 145 -8.32 13.94 10.73
C ARG A 145 -7.07 13.34 11.37
N ALA A 146 -6.40 12.40 10.71
CA ALA A 146 -5.20 11.74 11.23
C ALA A 146 -3.97 12.68 11.30
N LEU A 147 -3.93 13.72 10.48
CA LEU A 147 -2.90 14.77 10.48
C LEU A 147 -3.26 15.97 11.37
N ALA A 148 -4.52 16.07 11.82
CA ALA A 148 -4.97 17.18 12.66
C ALA A 148 -4.24 17.20 14.01
N GLY A 149 -3.96 18.42 14.51
CA GLY A 149 -3.29 18.60 15.81
C GLY A 149 -1.77 18.38 15.80
N GLN A 150 -1.17 18.03 14.66
CA GLN A 150 0.28 17.79 14.53
C GLN A 150 1.08 19.06 14.17
N GLY A 151 0.46 20.22 14.18
CA GLY A 151 1.10 21.49 13.77
C GLY A 151 1.19 21.65 12.25
N ILE A 152 0.47 20.84 11.49
CA ILE A 152 0.39 20.89 10.03
C ILE A 152 -0.85 21.68 9.63
N SER A 153 -0.70 22.69 8.76
CA SER A 153 -1.83 23.39 8.16
C SER A 153 -2.50 22.48 7.12
N LEU A 154 -3.81 22.28 7.23
CA LEU A 154 -4.55 21.37 6.36
C LEU A 154 -5.52 22.12 5.46
N THR A 155 -5.57 21.75 4.20
CA THR A 155 -6.56 22.21 3.20
C THR A 155 -7.23 21.01 2.59
N LEU A 156 -8.55 20.90 2.69
CA LEU A 156 -9.32 19.85 2.03
C LEU A 156 -9.89 20.39 0.71
N ILE A 157 -9.73 19.62 -0.36
CA ILE A 157 -10.24 19.94 -1.69
C ILE A 157 -11.00 18.75 -2.28
N THR A 158 -11.77 18.98 -3.35
CA THR A 158 -12.33 17.89 -4.17
C THR A 158 -11.35 17.45 -5.26
N GLU A 159 -11.54 16.25 -5.82
CA GLU A 159 -10.71 15.74 -6.92
C GLU A 159 -10.67 16.68 -8.13
N ALA A 160 -11.80 17.32 -8.45
CA ALA A 160 -11.90 18.27 -9.55
C ALA A 160 -10.98 19.49 -9.40
N GLN A 161 -10.56 19.80 -8.17
CA GLN A 161 -9.68 20.92 -7.86
C GLN A 161 -8.19 20.55 -7.84
N MET A 162 -7.83 19.27 -7.96
CA MET A 162 -6.43 18.83 -7.85
C MET A 162 -5.49 19.56 -8.83
N ALA A 163 -5.91 19.76 -10.08
CA ALA A 163 -5.10 20.47 -11.07
C ALA A 163 -4.94 21.97 -10.74
N LEU A 164 -5.90 22.57 -10.02
CA LEU A 164 -5.80 23.95 -9.58
C LEU A 164 -4.79 24.11 -8.43
N PHE A 165 -4.80 23.16 -7.48
CA PHE A 165 -4.01 23.27 -6.25
C PHE A 165 -2.63 22.62 -6.32
N VAL A 166 -2.36 21.70 -7.28
CA VAL A 166 -1.06 21.05 -7.41
C VAL A 166 0.08 22.05 -7.64
N ARG A 167 -0.19 23.18 -8.29
CA ARG A 167 0.79 24.24 -8.52
C ARG A 167 1.26 24.96 -7.25
N GLU A 168 0.50 24.85 -6.15
CA GLU A 168 0.88 25.39 -4.85
C GLU A 168 1.78 24.44 -4.05
N ALA A 169 1.89 23.18 -4.50
CA ALA A 169 2.64 22.14 -3.82
C ALA A 169 4.05 22.01 -4.36
N GLU A 170 5.02 21.78 -3.47
CA GLU A 170 6.39 21.44 -3.85
C GLU A 170 6.52 19.98 -4.28
N ALA A 171 5.62 19.10 -3.81
CA ALA A 171 5.58 17.71 -4.19
C ALA A 171 4.18 17.10 -3.99
N VAL A 172 3.88 16.12 -4.83
CA VAL A 172 2.82 15.13 -4.61
C VAL A 172 3.39 13.99 -3.80
N VAL A 173 2.69 13.57 -2.72
CA VAL A 173 3.07 12.42 -1.90
C VAL A 173 1.89 11.48 -1.79
N VAL A 174 2.01 10.26 -2.30
CA VAL A 174 0.95 9.25 -2.29
C VAL A 174 1.46 7.92 -1.73
N GLY A 175 0.53 7.06 -1.29
CA GLY A 175 0.82 5.67 -0.97
C GLY A 175 0.78 4.76 -2.19
N ALA A 176 0.84 3.46 -1.94
CA ALA A 176 0.65 2.41 -2.94
C ALA A 176 -0.19 1.28 -2.36
N ASP A 177 -1.09 0.71 -3.15
CA ASP A 177 -1.70 -0.59 -2.89
C ASP A 177 -0.81 -1.71 -3.46
N SER A 178 -0.26 -1.50 -4.66
CA SER A 178 0.73 -2.38 -5.27
C SER A 178 1.63 -1.61 -6.24
N VAL A 179 2.85 -2.11 -6.45
CA VAL A 179 3.81 -1.59 -7.42
C VAL A 179 4.16 -2.70 -8.40
N GLN A 180 4.12 -2.39 -9.70
CA GLN A 180 4.40 -3.37 -10.74
C GLN A 180 5.89 -3.48 -11.05
N ALA A 181 6.31 -4.56 -11.69
CA ALA A 181 7.69 -4.80 -12.10
C ALA A 181 8.27 -3.72 -13.03
N ASP A 182 7.42 -3.08 -13.83
CA ASP A 182 7.81 -1.95 -14.71
C ASP A 182 7.88 -0.61 -13.97
N GLY A 183 7.55 -0.60 -12.68
CA GLY A 183 7.47 0.60 -11.86
C GLY A 183 6.16 1.37 -11.98
N SER A 184 5.12 0.81 -12.59
CA SER A 184 3.78 1.38 -12.56
C SER A 184 3.17 1.22 -11.16
N LEU A 185 2.41 2.23 -10.73
CA LEU A 185 1.77 2.29 -9.43
C LEU A 185 0.29 1.92 -9.54
N VAL A 186 -0.16 1.00 -8.70
CA VAL A 186 -1.58 0.76 -8.44
C VAL A 186 -1.97 1.44 -7.15
N ASN A 187 -2.95 2.31 -7.23
CA ASN A 187 -3.45 3.07 -6.07
C ASN A 187 -4.89 3.52 -6.31
N LYS A 188 -5.49 4.16 -5.32
CA LYS A 188 -6.83 4.76 -5.39
C LYS A 188 -7.02 5.57 -6.68
N VAL A 189 -8.20 5.42 -7.31
CA VAL A 189 -8.62 6.25 -8.45
C VAL A 189 -8.49 7.74 -8.13
N GLY A 190 -8.00 8.52 -9.09
CA GLY A 190 -7.59 9.93 -8.91
C GLY A 190 -6.08 10.12 -8.79
N THR A 191 -5.33 9.06 -8.49
CA THR A 191 -3.85 9.11 -8.44
C THR A 191 -3.26 9.43 -9.82
N HIS A 192 -3.76 8.80 -10.87
CA HIS A 192 -3.31 9.06 -12.25
C HIS A 192 -3.66 10.50 -12.68
N LEU A 193 -4.86 10.96 -12.35
CA LEU A 193 -5.26 12.35 -12.63
C LEU A 193 -4.35 13.35 -11.92
N LEU A 194 -4.05 13.15 -10.63
CA LEU A 194 -3.13 13.99 -9.87
C LEU A 194 -1.71 13.93 -10.44
N ALA A 195 -1.25 12.74 -10.85
CA ALA A 195 0.07 12.56 -11.46
C ALA A 195 0.21 13.29 -12.80
N LEU A 196 -0.85 13.32 -13.64
CA LEU A 196 -0.90 14.08 -14.89
C LEU A 196 -0.86 15.60 -14.61
N ALA A 197 -1.63 16.07 -13.64
CA ALA A 197 -1.61 17.46 -13.22
C ALA A 197 -0.23 17.88 -12.68
N ALA A 198 0.38 17.05 -11.82
CA ALA A 198 1.72 17.27 -11.29
C ALA A 198 2.78 17.33 -12.42
N ARG A 199 2.69 16.44 -13.40
CA ARG A 199 3.58 16.43 -14.56
C ARG A 199 3.47 17.72 -15.37
N ALA A 200 2.25 18.22 -15.60
CA ALA A 200 2.01 19.47 -16.34
C ALA A 200 2.63 20.68 -15.61
N GLU A 201 2.53 20.73 -14.30
CA GLU A 201 3.06 21.80 -13.45
C GLU A 201 4.53 21.57 -13.01
N LYS A 202 5.17 20.47 -13.48
CA LYS A 202 6.55 20.08 -13.13
C LYS A 202 6.75 19.82 -11.62
N VAL A 203 5.69 19.44 -10.93
CA VAL A 203 5.73 19.06 -9.51
C VAL A 203 6.11 17.57 -9.41
N PRO A 204 7.13 17.20 -8.60
CA PRO A 204 7.54 15.80 -8.46
C PRO A 204 6.47 14.98 -7.74
N LEU A 205 6.33 13.71 -8.14
CA LEU A 205 5.46 12.72 -7.48
C LEU A 205 6.32 11.68 -6.79
N TYR A 206 6.20 11.60 -5.47
CA TYR A 206 6.83 10.59 -4.62
C TYR A 206 5.81 9.59 -4.13
N VAL A 207 6.16 8.31 -4.23
CA VAL A 207 5.32 7.20 -3.77
C VAL A 207 5.95 6.57 -2.54
N LEU A 208 5.23 6.59 -1.42
CA LEU A 208 5.62 5.92 -0.17
C LEU A 208 5.10 4.48 -0.21
N ALA A 209 6.02 3.53 -0.34
CA ALA A 209 5.66 2.12 -0.45
C ALA A 209 6.73 1.23 0.18
N GLU A 210 6.31 0.31 1.04
CA GLU A 210 7.16 -0.78 1.50
C GLU A 210 7.54 -1.67 0.30
N THR A 211 8.76 -2.19 0.29
CA THR A 211 9.25 -3.07 -0.80
C THR A 211 8.39 -4.33 -0.95
N LEU A 212 7.71 -4.77 0.12
CA LEU A 212 6.74 -5.87 0.08
C LEU A 212 5.44 -5.55 -0.69
N LYS A 213 5.24 -4.31 -1.13
CA LYS A 213 4.13 -3.96 -2.04
C LYS A 213 4.48 -4.14 -3.51
N VAL A 214 5.73 -4.52 -3.84
CA VAL A 214 6.11 -4.81 -5.22
C VAL A 214 5.64 -6.20 -5.59
N ALA A 215 4.71 -6.28 -6.55
CA ALA A 215 4.08 -7.53 -6.97
C ALA A 215 5.05 -8.43 -7.76
N ALA A 216 4.96 -9.74 -7.54
CA ALA A 216 5.63 -10.72 -8.38
C ALA A 216 4.95 -10.79 -9.76
N PRO A 217 5.71 -10.92 -10.87
CA PRO A 217 5.13 -10.99 -12.21
C PRO A 217 4.13 -12.14 -12.44
N SER A 218 4.30 -13.27 -11.75
CA SER A 218 3.38 -14.41 -11.85
C SER A 218 2.19 -14.35 -10.89
N GLN A 219 2.17 -13.38 -9.96
CA GLN A 219 0.98 -13.12 -9.16
C GLN A 219 -0.15 -12.73 -10.11
N PRO A 220 -1.38 -13.22 -9.86
CA PRO A 220 -2.51 -12.86 -10.70
C PRO A 220 -2.68 -11.35 -10.74
N GLN A 221 -2.11 -10.70 -11.74
CA GLN A 221 -2.27 -9.27 -11.98
C GLN A 221 -3.67 -9.01 -12.58
N ARG A 222 -4.65 -9.59 -11.95
CA ARG A 222 -6.02 -9.23 -12.24
C ARG A 222 -6.29 -7.90 -11.57
N PHE A 223 -5.81 -6.82 -12.21
CA PHE A 223 -6.51 -5.55 -12.08
C PHE A 223 -7.90 -5.72 -12.69
N THR A 224 -8.65 -6.67 -12.17
CA THR A 224 -10.08 -6.61 -12.27
C THR A 224 -10.42 -5.34 -11.53
N VAL A 225 -10.94 -4.40 -12.29
CA VAL A 225 -11.54 -3.18 -11.80
C VAL A 225 -12.44 -3.59 -10.63
N GLU A 226 -11.92 -3.52 -9.39
CA GLU A 226 -12.74 -3.79 -8.23
C GLU A 226 -13.76 -2.67 -8.17
N GLU A 227 -14.99 -2.99 -8.53
CA GLU A 227 -16.08 -2.04 -8.48
C GLU A 227 -16.74 -2.08 -7.12
N GLY A 228 -16.80 -0.91 -6.51
CA GLY A 228 -17.54 -0.69 -5.28
C GLY A 228 -19.06 -0.66 -5.50
N LYS A 229 -19.76 -0.50 -4.40
CA LYS A 229 -21.23 -0.48 -4.43
C LYS A 229 -21.72 0.81 -5.09
N ARG A 230 -22.71 0.66 -5.96
CA ARG A 230 -23.37 1.76 -6.68
C ARG A 230 -23.82 2.91 -5.77
N HIS A 231 -24.40 2.59 -4.60
CA HIS A 231 -24.97 3.58 -3.69
C HIS A 231 -23.91 4.48 -3.01
N GLU A 232 -22.63 4.12 -3.05
CA GLU A 232 -21.53 4.96 -2.58
C GLU A 232 -21.32 6.18 -3.48
N VAL A 233 -21.62 6.05 -4.76
CA VAL A 233 -21.57 7.15 -5.73
C VAL A 233 -22.84 7.95 -5.73
N THR A 234 -24.02 7.28 -5.87
CA THR A 234 -25.33 7.93 -5.93
C THR A 234 -26.47 7.01 -5.53
N ARG A 235 -27.54 7.61 -5.01
CA ARG A 235 -28.82 6.93 -4.72
C ARG A 235 -29.81 6.92 -5.90
N MET A 236 -29.50 7.62 -6.99
CA MET A 236 -30.35 7.67 -8.19
C MET A 236 -30.38 6.31 -8.89
N ARG A 237 -31.52 5.62 -8.89
CA ARG A 237 -31.63 4.21 -9.32
C ARG A 237 -31.65 4.01 -10.84
N TRP A 238 -31.95 5.04 -11.60
CA TRP A 238 -32.11 4.98 -13.05
C TRP A 238 -30.82 5.23 -13.85
N LEU A 239 -29.71 5.59 -13.17
CA LEU A 239 -28.41 5.77 -13.79
C LEU A 239 -27.60 4.48 -13.81
N GLU A 240 -26.84 4.23 -14.87
CA GLU A 240 -25.70 3.33 -14.81
C GLU A 240 -24.58 4.00 -14.01
N VAL A 241 -23.95 3.26 -13.10
CA VAL A 241 -22.89 3.78 -12.22
C VAL A 241 -21.70 2.85 -12.30
N ARG A 242 -20.54 3.42 -12.62
CA ARG A 242 -19.23 2.78 -12.49
C ARG A 242 -18.55 3.32 -11.24
N ASN A 243 -18.16 2.43 -10.35
CA ASN A 243 -17.53 2.78 -9.08
C ASN A 243 -16.18 2.03 -8.94
N VAL A 244 -15.18 2.50 -9.65
CA VAL A 244 -13.85 1.91 -9.68
C VAL A 244 -13.03 2.44 -8.51
N TYR A 245 -12.42 1.55 -7.72
CA TYR A 245 -11.62 1.95 -6.57
C TYR A 245 -10.15 2.19 -6.89
N PHE A 246 -9.58 1.41 -7.79
CA PHE A 246 -8.14 1.43 -8.07
C PHE A 246 -7.85 1.62 -9.54
N GLU A 247 -6.72 2.25 -9.82
CA GLU A 247 -6.24 2.48 -11.18
C GLU A 247 -4.72 2.32 -11.26
N VAL A 248 -4.22 2.21 -12.48
CA VAL A 248 -2.78 2.15 -12.76
C VAL A 248 -2.28 3.53 -13.15
N THR A 249 -1.27 4.02 -12.43
CA THR A 249 -0.49 5.21 -12.81
C THR A 249 0.81 4.76 -13.46
N PRO A 250 1.08 5.13 -14.72
CA PRO A 250 2.29 4.72 -15.44
C PRO A 250 3.58 5.17 -14.75
N ALA A 251 4.60 4.32 -14.76
CA ALA A 251 5.92 4.56 -14.17
C ALA A 251 6.55 5.90 -14.58
N ARG A 252 6.34 6.35 -15.83
CA ARG A 252 6.86 7.64 -16.35
C ARG A 252 6.34 8.88 -15.63
N LEU A 253 5.26 8.75 -14.85
CA LEU A 253 4.69 9.84 -14.04
C LEU A 253 5.18 9.83 -12.60
N VAL A 254 5.86 8.78 -12.16
CA VAL A 254 6.45 8.65 -10.83
C VAL A 254 7.87 9.18 -10.85
N THR A 255 8.18 10.13 -9.97
CA THR A 255 9.54 10.67 -9.82
C THR A 255 10.43 9.68 -9.09
N ALA A 256 9.98 9.19 -7.94
CA ALA A 256 10.68 8.17 -7.17
C ALA A 256 9.74 7.44 -6.19
N TYR A 257 10.12 6.24 -5.84
CA TYR A 257 9.61 5.47 -4.71
C TYR A 257 10.46 5.75 -3.48
N VAL A 258 9.82 6.07 -2.37
CA VAL A 258 10.45 6.22 -1.07
C VAL A 258 10.12 4.98 -0.26
N THR A 259 11.11 4.13 -0.08
CA THR A 259 10.96 2.82 0.58
C THR A 259 11.71 2.79 1.92
N GLU A 260 11.50 1.75 2.70
CA GLU A 260 12.27 1.48 3.92
C GLU A 260 13.76 1.22 3.64
N GLU A 261 14.10 0.88 2.40
CA GLU A 261 15.48 0.61 1.96
C GLU A 261 16.14 1.81 1.25
N GLY A 262 15.47 2.97 1.20
CA GLY A 262 15.96 4.18 0.54
C GLY A 262 15.09 4.64 -0.63
N VAL A 263 15.54 5.69 -1.29
CA VAL A 263 14.88 6.25 -2.46
C VAL A 263 15.23 5.43 -3.70
N ARG A 264 14.22 5.05 -4.49
CA ARG A 264 14.36 4.17 -5.66
C ARG A 264 13.73 4.80 -6.89
N LYS A 265 14.34 4.61 -8.06
CA LYS A 265 13.71 4.95 -9.34
C LYS A 265 12.63 3.91 -9.69
N PRO A 266 11.62 4.26 -10.51
CA PRO A 266 10.65 3.28 -10.99
C PRO A 266 11.28 2.03 -11.65
N SER A 267 12.39 2.20 -12.37
CA SER A 267 13.15 1.10 -13.00
C SER A 267 13.72 0.08 -12.01
N ASP A 268 13.97 0.50 -10.76
CA ASP A 268 14.55 -0.36 -9.73
C ASP A 268 13.53 -1.38 -9.19
N MET A 269 12.23 -1.14 -9.43
CA MET A 269 11.14 -2.03 -8.99
C MET A 269 11.25 -3.42 -9.61
N ARG A 270 11.89 -3.55 -10.78
CA ARG A 270 12.15 -4.86 -11.41
C ARG A 270 12.95 -5.80 -10.51
N ARG A 271 13.92 -5.26 -9.77
CA ARG A 271 14.72 -6.07 -8.81
C ARG A 271 13.82 -6.66 -7.72
N TYR A 272 13.01 -5.81 -7.08
CA TYR A 272 12.09 -6.24 -6.02
C TYR A 272 11.03 -7.21 -6.53
N ALA A 273 10.53 -6.99 -7.75
CA ALA A 273 9.61 -7.90 -8.41
C ALA A 273 10.22 -9.29 -8.66
N SER A 274 11.51 -9.34 -9.04
CA SER A 274 12.22 -10.61 -9.21
C SER A 274 12.44 -11.35 -7.88
N GLU A 275 12.71 -10.61 -6.79
CA GLU A 275 12.81 -11.18 -5.45
C GLU A 275 11.44 -11.70 -4.96
N ALA A 276 10.38 -10.92 -5.18
CA ALA A 276 9.01 -11.34 -4.87
C ALA A 276 8.60 -12.58 -5.65
N GLU A 277 8.95 -12.65 -6.95
CA GLU A 277 8.69 -13.82 -7.81
C GLU A 277 9.35 -15.09 -7.27
N ARG A 278 10.61 -15.01 -6.87
CA ARG A 278 11.33 -16.15 -6.30
C ARG A 278 10.64 -16.66 -5.04
N ARG A 279 10.29 -15.74 -4.11
CA ARG A 279 9.58 -16.07 -2.86
C ARG A 279 8.19 -16.65 -3.13
N TRP A 280 7.47 -16.04 -4.05
CA TRP A 280 6.14 -16.48 -4.46
C TRP A 280 6.16 -17.92 -4.97
N ARG A 281 7.06 -18.24 -5.89
CA ARG A 281 7.21 -19.61 -6.39
C ARG A 281 7.59 -20.61 -5.31
N ALA A 282 8.44 -20.22 -4.37
CA ALA A 282 8.81 -21.08 -3.24
C ALA A 282 7.62 -21.38 -2.32
N LEU A 283 6.71 -20.43 -2.11
CA LEU A 283 5.52 -20.62 -1.30
C LEU A 283 4.43 -21.40 -2.06
N MET A 284 4.15 -21.02 -3.32
CA MET A 284 2.98 -21.50 -4.05
C MET A 284 3.28 -22.75 -4.90
N GLY A 285 4.52 -22.95 -5.34
CA GLY A 285 4.98 -24.17 -6.05
C GLY A 285 5.22 -25.30 -5.10
#